data_5a33eef60d8bd64f7d4f31f88c8d6b05
#
_entry.id   5a33eef60d8bd64f7d4f31f88c8d6b05
#
_cell.length_a   1.000
_cell.length_b   1.000
_cell.length_c   1.000
_cell.angle_alpha   90.00
_cell.angle_beta   90.00
_cell.angle_gamma   90.00
#
_symmetry.space_group_name_H-M   'P 1'
#
loop_
_entity.id
_entity.type
_entity.pdbx_description
1 polymer ?
#
loop_
_entity_poly.entity_id
_entity_poly.type
_entity_poly.pdbx_seq_one_letter_code
_entity_poly.pdbx_strand_id
1 'polypeptide(L)'
;GGGSSTGYRLSGGEILCVNEFVEEARNTYSDNYPDTPILPDDIKKLTGDSFLNLVGLKQGELDILDGSPPCSAFSVAGKLSHGAGGKHSDGWGQTKKYSDDKMVENIEDLFFEFLRIAKEIKPKVIIGENVKGLTVGEAKQYFNRIQNTFEEIGYEVIAKVLDSRYFGVSQTRSRVFFIGIREDVCETVGLNFMTLSSVFPTESEDVIPLKECVKGLTYDQDEIDYLTGKFVNAAVWKDTGIHMPKNPPKVLSGMDYHPKGHHFNLKRCSLEVPAPTLTAMGSRENSGGAFHWN
;
A
#
# COMPACT_ATOMS: atom_id res chain seq x y z
N GLY A 1 9.45 3.72 2.51
CA GLY A 1 10.05 3.81 3.78
C GLY A 1 10.25 2.50 4.54
N GLY A 2 10.01 1.29 3.95
CA GLY A 2 10.41 0.02 4.57
C GLY A 2 9.41 -0.62 5.54
N GLY A 3 8.12 -0.26 5.52
CA GLY A 3 7.14 -0.85 6.44
C GLY A 3 6.98 -2.37 6.30
N SER A 4 6.97 -2.89 5.08
CA SER A 4 6.98 -4.32 4.78
C SER A 4 8.26 -4.98 5.32
N SER A 5 9.43 -4.39 5.06
CA SER A 5 10.72 -4.87 5.59
C SER A 5 10.74 -4.91 7.12
N THR A 6 10.15 -3.91 7.80
CA THR A 6 9.99 -3.91 9.26
C THR A 6 9.17 -5.12 9.71
N GLY A 7 8.05 -5.38 9.06
CA GLY A 7 7.18 -6.53 9.40
C GLY A 7 7.91 -7.87 9.26
N TYR A 8 8.64 -8.08 8.16
CA TYR A 8 9.43 -9.30 7.97
C TYR A 8 10.53 -9.47 9.02
N ARG A 9 11.29 -8.39 9.32
CA ARG A 9 12.33 -8.44 10.36
C ARG A 9 11.76 -8.75 11.75
N LEU A 10 10.63 -8.16 12.11
CA LEU A 10 9.95 -8.45 13.37
C LEU A 10 9.46 -9.91 13.44
N SER A 11 9.18 -10.53 12.29
CA SER A 11 8.83 -11.94 12.19
C SER A 11 10.03 -12.89 12.07
N GLY A 12 11.27 -12.37 12.20
CA GLY A 12 12.50 -13.15 12.11
C GLY A 12 13.05 -13.34 10.69
N GLY A 13 12.48 -12.65 9.71
CA GLY A 13 12.96 -12.67 8.32
C GLY A 13 14.17 -11.75 8.12
N GLU A 14 15.04 -12.13 7.19
CA GLU A 14 16.16 -11.32 6.72
C GLU A 14 15.82 -10.67 5.37
N ILE A 15 16.03 -9.37 5.24
CA ILE A 15 15.86 -8.65 3.98
C ILE A 15 17.19 -8.62 3.25
N LEU A 16 17.29 -9.40 2.19
CA LEU A 16 18.52 -9.55 1.42
C LEU A 16 18.79 -8.37 0.48
N CYS A 17 17.76 -7.87 -0.19
CA CYS A 17 17.82 -6.64 -0.98
C CYS A 17 16.42 -6.08 -1.26
N VAL A 18 16.37 -4.85 -1.76
CA VAL A 18 15.14 -4.23 -2.25
C VAL A 18 15.37 -3.60 -3.62
N ASN A 19 14.28 -3.44 -4.39
CA ASN A 19 14.28 -2.61 -5.59
C ASN A 19 13.39 -1.39 -5.37
N GLU A 20 13.94 -0.20 -5.52
CA GLU A 20 13.21 1.07 -5.47
C GLU A 20 13.91 2.08 -6.40
N PHE A 21 13.21 2.54 -7.44
CA PHE A 21 13.81 3.44 -8.42
C PHE A 21 13.60 4.93 -8.12
N VAL A 22 12.68 5.28 -7.22
CA VAL A 22 12.43 6.66 -6.78
C VAL A 22 13.45 7.06 -5.73
N GLU A 23 14.23 8.11 -5.98
CA GLU A 23 15.36 8.51 -5.17
C GLU A 23 14.96 8.87 -3.72
N GLU A 24 13.91 9.66 -3.52
CA GLU A 24 13.46 10.06 -2.18
C GLU A 24 12.98 8.85 -1.36
N ALA A 25 12.35 7.86 -2.02
CA ALA A 25 11.94 6.64 -1.37
C ALA A 25 13.14 5.76 -0.99
N ARG A 26 14.19 5.71 -1.86
CA ARG A 26 15.46 5.04 -1.54
C ARG A 26 16.16 5.69 -0.35
N ASN A 27 16.28 7.02 -0.35
CA ASN A 27 16.91 7.75 0.74
C ASN A 27 16.22 7.45 2.07
N THR A 28 14.89 7.56 2.10
CA THR A 28 14.08 7.20 3.28
C THR A 28 14.27 5.73 3.68
N TYR A 29 14.41 4.83 2.71
CA TYR A 29 14.65 3.41 3.01
C TYR A 29 16.05 3.20 3.61
N SER A 30 17.08 3.81 3.01
CA SER A 30 18.47 3.72 3.47
C SER A 30 18.66 4.31 4.88
N ASP A 31 17.96 5.41 5.19
CA ASP A 31 17.99 6.00 6.55
C ASP A 31 17.48 5.01 7.61
N ASN A 32 16.47 4.19 7.26
CA ASN A 32 15.92 3.19 8.17
C ASN A 32 16.71 1.86 8.15
N TYR A 33 17.31 1.50 7.02
CA TYR A 33 17.96 0.21 6.78
C TYR A 33 19.26 0.38 5.99
N PRO A 34 20.32 0.98 6.59
CA PRO A 34 21.55 1.36 5.88
C PRO A 34 22.31 0.15 5.32
N ASP A 35 22.16 -1.02 5.95
CA ASP A 35 22.89 -2.24 5.56
C ASP A 35 22.17 -3.07 4.49
N THR A 36 20.94 -2.70 4.07
CA THR A 36 20.20 -3.46 3.06
C THR A 36 20.55 -2.97 1.66
N PRO A 37 21.09 -3.82 0.78
CA PRO A 37 21.37 -3.48 -0.60
C PRO A 37 20.12 -3.01 -1.35
N ILE A 38 20.25 -1.97 -2.19
CA ILE A 38 19.16 -1.44 -3.00
C ILE A 38 19.54 -1.47 -4.46
N LEU A 39 18.69 -2.04 -5.31
CA LEU A 39 18.73 -1.90 -6.76
C LEU A 39 17.96 -0.63 -7.17
N PRO A 40 18.63 0.41 -7.69
CA PRO A 40 18.01 1.70 -7.95
C PRO A 40 17.33 1.82 -9.31
N ASP A 41 17.42 0.78 -10.14
CA ASP A 41 16.95 0.81 -11.51
C ASP A 41 15.45 0.48 -11.61
N ASP A 42 14.84 0.92 -12.73
CA ASP A 42 13.48 0.51 -13.09
C ASP A 42 13.43 -1.02 -13.24
N ILE A 43 12.46 -1.66 -12.60
CA ILE A 43 12.26 -3.11 -12.62
C ILE A 43 12.17 -3.66 -14.05
N LYS A 44 11.71 -2.87 -15.03
CA LYS A 44 11.65 -3.22 -16.44
C LYS A 44 13.04 -3.48 -17.06
N LYS A 45 14.10 -2.93 -16.46
CA LYS A 45 15.50 -3.08 -16.89
C LYS A 45 16.27 -4.16 -16.14
N LEU A 46 15.70 -4.63 -15.03
CA LEU A 46 16.30 -5.65 -14.17
C LEU A 46 15.91 -7.05 -14.64
N THR A 47 16.76 -8.02 -14.34
CA THR A 47 16.52 -9.45 -14.54
C THR A 47 16.59 -10.18 -13.22
N GLY A 48 16.09 -11.40 -13.13
CA GLY A 48 16.25 -12.24 -11.93
C GLY A 48 17.72 -12.38 -11.52
N ASP A 49 18.64 -12.48 -12.49
CA ASP A 49 20.08 -12.53 -12.23
C ASP A 49 20.62 -11.25 -11.58
N SER A 50 20.02 -10.09 -11.87
CA SER A 50 20.39 -8.83 -11.20
C SER A 50 20.23 -8.92 -9.68
N PHE A 51 19.17 -9.58 -9.23
CA PHE A 51 18.89 -9.82 -7.80
C PHE A 51 19.72 -10.96 -7.24
N LEU A 52 19.71 -12.12 -7.90
CA LEU A 52 20.40 -13.32 -7.44
C LEU A 52 21.89 -13.11 -7.25
N ASN A 53 22.55 -12.45 -8.22
CA ASN A 53 23.98 -12.14 -8.13
C ASN A 53 24.29 -11.17 -6.98
N LEU A 54 23.41 -10.18 -6.75
CA LEU A 54 23.61 -9.20 -5.67
C LEU A 54 23.60 -9.87 -4.30
N VAL A 55 22.72 -10.88 -4.10
CA VAL A 55 22.52 -11.51 -2.81
C VAL A 55 23.24 -12.87 -2.68
N GLY A 56 23.91 -13.33 -3.74
CA GLY A 56 24.68 -14.58 -3.73
C GLY A 56 23.81 -15.86 -3.71
N LEU A 57 22.58 -15.79 -4.17
CA LEU A 57 21.67 -16.93 -4.26
C LEU A 57 21.59 -17.47 -5.70
N LYS A 58 21.15 -18.73 -5.80
CA LYS A 58 20.77 -19.37 -7.06
C LYS A 58 19.26 -19.34 -7.25
N GLN A 59 18.82 -19.51 -8.49
CA GLN A 59 17.42 -19.67 -8.82
C GLN A 59 16.78 -20.77 -7.95
N GLY A 60 15.63 -20.46 -7.35
CA GLY A 60 14.86 -21.38 -6.49
C GLY A 60 15.22 -21.36 -5.01
N GLU A 61 16.33 -20.70 -4.61
CA GLU A 61 16.79 -20.67 -3.23
C GLU A 61 16.11 -19.58 -2.36
N LEU A 62 15.61 -18.51 -2.98
CA LEU A 62 14.92 -17.44 -2.24
C LEU A 62 13.65 -17.94 -1.59
N ASP A 63 13.46 -17.68 -0.31
CA ASP A 63 12.25 -18.08 0.40
C ASP A 63 11.04 -17.22 0.01
N ILE A 64 11.15 -15.90 0.10
CA ILE A 64 10.02 -15.00 -0.14
C ILE A 64 10.43 -13.86 -1.08
N LEU A 65 9.64 -13.63 -2.11
CA LEU A 65 9.66 -12.41 -2.92
C LEU A 65 8.40 -11.60 -2.61
N ASP A 66 8.57 -10.41 -2.01
CA ASP A 66 7.49 -9.48 -1.69
C ASP A 66 7.45 -8.31 -2.66
N GLY A 67 6.26 -7.86 -3.04
CA GLY A 67 6.11 -6.70 -3.88
C GLY A 67 4.74 -6.02 -3.76
N SER A 68 4.76 -4.69 -3.81
CA SER A 68 3.55 -3.85 -3.86
C SER A 68 3.58 -2.89 -5.05
N PRO A 69 3.52 -3.42 -6.29
CA PRO A 69 3.56 -2.60 -7.49
C PRO A 69 2.42 -1.59 -7.51
N PRO A 70 2.65 -0.33 -7.90
CA PRO A 70 1.62 0.70 -7.86
C PRO A 70 0.45 0.38 -8.80
N CYS A 71 -0.79 0.64 -8.33
CA CYS A 71 -2.02 0.45 -9.08
C CYS A 71 -2.90 1.70 -8.96
N SER A 72 -2.38 2.85 -9.40
CA SER A 72 -3.05 4.14 -9.26
C SER A 72 -4.36 4.23 -10.05
N ALA A 73 -4.50 3.50 -11.16
CA ALA A 73 -5.69 3.48 -12.01
C ALA A 73 -6.94 2.93 -11.28
N PHE A 74 -6.76 2.01 -10.34
CA PHE A 74 -7.86 1.31 -9.66
C PHE A 74 -8.12 1.78 -8.23
N SER A 75 -7.39 2.79 -7.74
CA SER A 75 -7.66 3.37 -6.42
C SER A 75 -8.90 4.27 -6.46
N VAL A 76 -9.70 4.25 -5.39
CA VAL A 76 -10.86 5.16 -5.25
C VAL A 76 -10.42 6.63 -5.32
N ALA A 77 -9.26 6.96 -4.78
CA ALA A 77 -8.67 8.30 -4.87
C ALA A 77 -8.27 8.66 -6.31
N GLY A 78 -7.78 7.68 -7.11
CA GLY A 78 -7.49 7.87 -8.53
C GLY A 78 -8.73 8.16 -9.35
N LYS A 79 -9.83 7.44 -9.14
CA LYS A 79 -11.11 7.66 -9.85
C LYS A 79 -11.72 9.03 -9.55
N LEU A 80 -11.52 9.58 -8.36
CA LEU A 80 -12.09 10.88 -7.96
C LEU A 80 -11.21 12.08 -8.35
N SER A 81 -9.92 11.90 -8.56
CA SER A 81 -9.02 12.95 -9.04
C SER A 81 -9.25 13.32 -10.50
N HIS A 82 -9.95 12.49 -11.26
CA HIS A 82 -10.38 12.73 -12.64
C HIS A 82 -11.81 13.34 -12.71
N GLY A 83 -12.12 14.22 -11.76
CA GLY A 83 -13.42 14.82 -11.52
C GLY A 83 -14.12 15.43 -12.74
N ALA A 84 -15.43 15.30 -12.73
CA ALA A 84 -16.49 16.07 -13.38
C ALA A 84 -16.07 16.86 -14.66
N GLY A 85 -15.85 16.17 -15.78
CA GLY A 85 -15.63 16.79 -17.08
C GLY A 85 -14.62 16.12 -18.00
N GLY A 86 -13.85 15.15 -17.54
CA GLY A 86 -12.90 14.39 -18.35
C GLY A 86 -13.58 13.21 -19.06
N LYS A 87 -13.44 13.14 -20.39
CA LYS A 87 -13.82 11.96 -21.17
C LYS A 87 -13.22 10.71 -20.50
N HIS A 88 -14.01 9.66 -20.33
CA HIS A 88 -13.56 8.34 -19.95
C HIS A 88 -12.37 7.92 -20.83
N SER A 89 -11.16 8.06 -20.33
CA SER A 89 -10.05 7.24 -20.78
C SER A 89 -10.17 5.95 -19.99
N ASP A 90 -10.27 4.86 -20.67
CA ASP A 90 -10.36 3.49 -20.16
C ASP A 90 -9.18 3.20 -19.27
N GLY A 91 -9.11 3.59 -18.07
CA GLY A 91 -8.12 3.47 -16.96
C GLY A 91 -6.77 2.75 -17.19
N TRP A 92 -6.52 2.32 -18.41
CA TRP A 92 -5.35 1.57 -18.89
C TRP A 92 -4.36 2.53 -19.57
N GLY A 93 -3.07 2.30 -19.42
CA GLY A 93 -2.03 3.09 -20.08
C GLY A 93 -1.68 4.41 -19.40
N GLN A 94 -1.87 4.53 -18.08
CA GLN A 94 -1.54 5.76 -17.37
C GLN A 94 -0.04 5.96 -17.18
N THR A 95 0.41 7.19 -17.42
CA THR A 95 1.76 7.65 -17.11
C THR A 95 1.77 8.36 -15.76
N LYS A 96 2.73 8.06 -14.91
CA LYS A 96 2.96 8.76 -13.66
C LYS A 96 4.33 9.44 -13.68
N LYS A 97 4.33 10.75 -13.39
CA LYS A 97 5.54 11.53 -13.19
C LYS A 97 5.89 11.55 -11.70
N TYR A 98 7.14 11.25 -11.36
CA TYR A 98 7.68 11.35 -10.01
C TYR A 98 8.43 12.66 -9.82
N SER A 99 8.78 13.02 -8.57
CA SER A 99 9.43 14.26 -8.19
C SER A 99 10.80 14.47 -8.84
N ASP A 100 11.50 13.38 -9.18
CA ASP A 100 12.79 13.38 -9.87
C ASP A 100 12.68 13.39 -11.41
N ASP A 101 11.55 13.85 -11.95
CA ASP A 101 11.23 13.90 -13.38
C ASP A 101 11.15 12.54 -14.09
N LYS A 102 11.29 11.43 -13.36
CA LYS A 102 11.09 10.09 -13.93
C LYS A 102 9.63 9.88 -14.29
N MET A 103 9.39 9.37 -15.49
CA MET A 103 8.08 9.00 -16.00
C MET A 103 7.99 7.48 -16.12
N VAL A 104 6.91 6.90 -15.59
CA VAL A 104 6.56 5.50 -15.79
C VAL A 104 5.30 5.43 -16.62
N GLU A 105 5.44 4.90 -17.82
CA GLU A 105 4.33 4.57 -18.69
C GLU A 105 3.77 3.20 -18.33
N ASN A 106 2.46 3.02 -18.49
CA ASN A 106 1.78 1.75 -18.22
C ASN A 106 2.09 1.20 -16.82
N ILE A 107 1.72 1.97 -15.80
CA ILE A 107 1.96 1.61 -14.38
C ILE A 107 1.31 0.26 -14.03
N GLU A 108 0.21 -0.08 -14.66
CA GLU A 108 -0.46 -1.37 -14.52
C GLU A 108 0.42 -2.56 -14.93
N ASP A 109 1.38 -2.37 -15.83
CA ASP A 109 2.29 -3.44 -16.25
C ASP A 109 3.31 -3.80 -15.17
N LEU A 110 3.53 -2.94 -14.17
CA LEU A 110 4.52 -3.17 -13.12
C LEU A 110 4.22 -4.41 -12.26
N PHE A 111 2.96 -4.81 -12.12
CA PHE A 111 2.65 -6.06 -11.43
C PHE A 111 3.12 -7.27 -12.25
N PHE A 112 2.98 -7.22 -13.58
CA PHE A 112 3.48 -8.29 -14.45
C PHE A 112 5.01 -8.29 -14.57
N GLU A 113 5.66 -7.12 -14.47
CA GLU A 113 7.11 -7.06 -14.33
C GLU A 113 7.60 -7.69 -13.03
N PHE A 114 6.89 -7.46 -11.92
CA PHE A 114 7.15 -8.16 -10.66
C PHE A 114 7.02 -9.68 -10.81
N LEU A 115 5.97 -10.16 -11.49
CA LEU A 115 5.78 -11.59 -11.76
C LEU A 115 6.81 -12.14 -12.76
N ARG A 116 7.30 -11.33 -13.72
CA ARG A 116 8.41 -11.71 -14.59
C ARG A 116 9.67 -11.97 -13.79
N ILE A 117 10.02 -11.07 -12.86
CA ILE A 117 11.15 -11.27 -11.95
C ILE A 117 10.93 -12.52 -11.09
N ALA A 118 9.72 -12.73 -10.55
CA ALA A 118 9.37 -13.93 -9.80
C ALA A 118 9.60 -15.22 -10.61
N LYS A 119 9.19 -15.24 -11.89
CA LYS A 119 9.45 -16.36 -12.81
C LYS A 119 10.93 -16.66 -12.99
N GLU A 120 11.77 -15.62 -13.06
CA GLU A 120 13.21 -15.75 -13.24
C GLU A 120 13.94 -16.17 -11.96
N ILE A 121 13.54 -15.65 -10.79
CA ILE A 121 14.13 -15.98 -9.47
C ILE A 121 13.64 -17.34 -8.96
N LYS A 122 12.37 -17.68 -9.21
CA LYS A 122 11.66 -18.85 -8.68
C LYS A 122 11.68 -18.93 -7.14
N PRO A 123 11.25 -17.88 -6.41
CA PRO A 123 11.15 -17.94 -4.96
C PRO A 123 10.21 -19.06 -4.50
N LYS A 124 10.33 -19.52 -3.25
CA LYS A 124 9.39 -20.52 -2.70
C LYS A 124 7.99 -19.94 -2.52
N VAL A 125 7.91 -18.66 -2.13
CA VAL A 125 6.67 -17.92 -1.91
C VAL A 125 6.75 -16.54 -2.59
N ILE A 126 5.67 -16.12 -3.23
CA ILE A 126 5.48 -14.76 -3.76
C ILE A 126 4.36 -14.10 -2.96
N ILE A 127 4.59 -12.89 -2.46
CA ILE A 127 3.57 -12.07 -1.80
C ILE A 127 3.39 -10.79 -2.61
N GLY A 128 2.19 -10.62 -3.19
CA GLY A 128 1.82 -9.41 -3.93
C GLY A 128 0.75 -8.62 -3.18
N GLU A 129 0.97 -7.31 -2.95
CA GLU A 129 -0.02 -6.42 -2.32
C GLU A 129 -0.58 -5.44 -3.33
N ASN A 130 -1.89 -5.15 -3.22
CA ASN A 130 -2.50 -4.09 -4.01
C ASN A 130 -3.75 -3.51 -3.32
N VAL A 131 -4.35 -2.47 -3.94
CA VAL A 131 -5.55 -1.83 -3.42
C VAL A 131 -6.78 -2.74 -3.55
N LYS A 132 -7.70 -2.68 -2.55
CA LYS A 132 -8.97 -3.42 -2.58
C LYS A 132 -9.77 -3.16 -3.87
N GLY A 133 -9.68 -1.96 -4.46
CA GLY A 133 -10.40 -1.62 -5.70
C GLY A 133 -10.12 -2.56 -6.87
N LEU A 134 -9.02 -3.30 -6.83
CA LEU A 134 -8.66 -4.30 -7.84
C LEU A 134 -9.65 -5.48 -7.91
N THR A 135 -10.36 -5.78 -6.82
CA THR A 135 -11.28 -6.93 -6.74
C THR A 135 -12.69 -6.66 -7.25
N VAL A 136 -13.00 -5.42 -7.69
CA VAL A 136 -14.36 -5.00 -8.06
C VAL A 136 -14.41 -4.27 -9.40
N GLY A 137 -15.59 -4.30 -10.04
CA GLY A 137 -15.84 -3.61 -11.30
C GLY A 137 -14.94 -4.07 -12.45
N GLU A 138 -14.55 -3.16 -13.32
CA GLU A 138 -13.71 -3.44 -14.49
C GLU A 138 -12.30 -3.95 -14.10
N ALA A 139 -11.79 -3.53 -12.95
CA ALA A 139 -10.50 -3.96 -12.43
C ALA A 139 -10.44 -5.48 -12.13
N LYS A 140 -11.60 -6.15 -12.02
CA LYS A 140 -11.66 -7.59 -11.80
C LYS A 140 -11.01 -8.42 -12.94
N GLN A 141 -11.03 -7.92 -14.16
CA GLN A 141 -10.34 -8.58 -15.27
C GLN A 141 -8.81 -8.58 -15.05
N TYR A 142 -8.27 -7.46 -14.57
CA TYR A 142 -6.86 -7.36 -14.24
C TYR A 142 -6.49 -8.25 -13.04
N PHE A 143 -7.35 -8.32 -12.02
CA PHE A 143 -7.20 -9.23 -10.89
C PHE A 143 -7.12 -10.70 -11.35
N ASN A 144 -8.05 -11.13 -12.22
CA ASN A 144 -8.05 -12.49 -12.76
C ASN A 144 -6.78 -12.78 -13.61
N ARG A 145 -6.34 -11.78 -14.40
CA ARG A 145 -5.10 -11.92 -15.18
C ARG A 145 -3.87 -12.09 -14.28
N ILE A 146 -3.81 -11.39 -13.14
CA ILE A 146 -2.75 -11.59 -12.15
C ILE A 146 -2.76 -13.04 -11.65
N GLN A 147 -3.92 -13.56 -11.23
CA GLN A 147 -4.02 -14.96 -10.75
C GLN A 147 -3.57 -15.95 -11.80
N ASN A 148 -4.08 -15.85 -13.03
CA ASN A 148 -3.67 -16.72 -14.12
C ASN A 148 -2.14 -16.66 -14.37
N THR A 149 -1.53 -15.48 -14.26
CA THR A 149 -0.07 -15.35 -14.44
C THR A 149 0.70 -16.08 -13.34
N PHE A 150 0.22 -16.08 -12.08
CA PHE A 150 0.82 -16.89 -11.02
C PHE A 150 0.80 -18.38 -11.38
N GLU A 151 -0.35 -18.88 -11.84
CA GLU A 151 -0.53 -20.28 -12.27
C GLU A 151 0.38 -20.61 -13.47
N GLU A 152 0.43 -19.75 -14.49
CA GLU A 152 1.29 -19.89 -15.67
C GLU A 152 2.79 -19.98 -15.35
N ILE A 153 3.23 -19.39 -14.23
CA ILE A 153 4.63 -19.43 -13.80
C ILE A 153 4.92 -20.51 -12.74
N GLY A 154 3.95 -21.40 -12.45
CA GLY A 154 4.10 -22.59 -11.60
C GLY A 154 3.87 -22.33 -10.11
N TYR A 155 2.89 -21.50 -9.77
CA TYR A 155 2.48 -21.21 -8.39
C TYR A 155 1.00 -21.46 -8.16
N GLU A 156 0.69 -22.19 -7.11
CA GLU A 156 -0.65 -22.20 -6.53
C GLU A 156 -0.91 -20.86 -5.87
N VAL A 157 -1.97 -20.14 -6.29
CA VAL A 157 -2.23 -18.77 -5.82
C VAL A 157 -3.57 -18.67 -5.10
N ILE A 158 -3.57 -17.90 -4.01
CA ILE A 158 -4.79 -17.47 -3.35
C ILE A 158 -4.73 -15.96 -3.09
N ALA A 159 -5.89 -15.30 -3.21
CA ALA A 159 -5.99 -13.87 -2.93
C ALA A 159 -7.08 -13.59 -1.89
N LYS A 160 -6.76 -12.74 -0.92
CA LYS A 160 -7.69 -12.32 0.14
C LYS A 160 -7.59 -10.81 0.37
N VAL A 161 -8.73 -10.16 0.59
CA VAL A 161 -8.75 -8.77 1.07
C VAL A 161 -8.64 -8.80 2.59
N LEU A 162 -7.58 -8.17 3.11
CA LEU A 162 -7.36 -8.01 4.55
C LEU A 162 -7.55 -6.54 4.94
N ASP A 163 -8.06 -6.31 6.15
CA ASP A 163 -8.16 -4.97 6.73
C ASP A 163 -7.24 -4.90 7.95
N SER A 164 -6.28 -4.00 7.93
CA SER A 164 -5.22 -3.91 8.95
C SER A 164 -5.73 -3.76 10.39
N ARG A 165 -6.95 -3.23 10.58
CA ARG A 165 -7.54 -3.09 11.94
C ARG A 165 -7.72 -4.42 12.66
N TYR A 166 -7.88 -5.53 11.92
CA TYR A 166 -8.03 -6.87 12.48
C TYR A 166 -6.70 -7.59 12.74
N PHE A 167 -5.59 -6.88 12.51
CA PHE A 167 -4.22 -7.40 12.68
C PHE A 167 -3.37 -6.52 13.59
N GLY A 168 -3.98 -5.96 14.64
CA GLY A 168 -3.27 -5.18 15.65
C GLY A 168 -2.87 -3.76 15.23
N VAL A 169 -3.43 -3.24 14.12
CA VAL A 169 -3.13 -1.91 13.62
C VAL A 169 -4.33 -0.98 13.84
N SER A 170 -4.13 0.13 14.52
CA SER A 170 -5.18 1.15 14.75
C SER A 170 -5.44 1.99 13.50
N GLN A 171 -5.60 1.33 12.35
CA GLN A 171 -5.94 1.98 11.09
C GLN A 171 -6.85 1.08 10.24
N THR A 172 -7.91 1.64 9.70
CA THR A 172 -8.76 0.99 8.69
C THR A 172 -8.09 1.11 7.33
N ARG A 173 -7.41 0.03 6.89
CA ARG A 173 -6.72 -0.02 5.60
C ARG A 173 -6.93 -1.39 4.96
N SER A 174 -7.85 -1.47 4.01
CA SER A 174 -8.12 -2.71 3.29
C SER A 174 -7.20 -2.83 2.07
N ARG A 175 -6.56 -4.00 1.90
CA ARG A 175 -5.69 -4.34 0.78
C ARG A 175 -5.96 -5.76 0.33
N VAL A 176 -5.80 -6.01 -0.96
CA VAL A 176 -5.76 -7.37 -1.49
C VAL A 176 -4.33 -7.87 -1.43
N PHE A 177 -4.17 -9.08 -0.91
CA PHE A 177 -2.91 -9.81 -0.91
C PHE A 177 -3.06 -11.04 -1.79
N PHE A 178 -2.10 -11.24 -2.69
CA PHE A 178 -1.91 -12.46 -3.44
C PHE A 178 -0.77 -13.23 -2.79
N ILE A 179 -1.00 -14.48 -2.42
CA ILE A 179 0.03 -15.38 -1.93
C ILE A 179 0.13 -16.52 -2.92
N GLY A 180 1.26 -16.59 -3.63
CA GLY A 180 1.62 -17.68 -4.52
C GLY A 180 2.64 -18.58 -3.85
N ILE A 181 2.38 -19.87 -3.79
CA ILE A 181 3.32 -20.88 -3.27
C ILE A 181 3.71 -21.78 -4.44
N ARG A 182 5.01 -21.97 -4.64
CA ARG A 182 5.53 -22.76 -5.73
C ARG A 182 5.03 -24.22 -5.62
N GLU A 183 4.63 -24.82 -6.72
CA GLU A 183 3.95 -26.13 -6.75
C GLU A 183 4.72 -27.23 -6.00
N ASP A 184 6.04 -27.33 -6.20
CA ASP A 184 6.89 -28.30 -5.48
C ASP A 184 6.94 -28.07 -3.97
N VAL A 185 6.80 -26.82 -3.53
CA VAL A 185 6.70 -26.46 -2.11
C VAL A 185 5.33 -26.89 -1.57
N CYS A 186 4.23 -26.64 -2.32
CA CYS A 186 2.90 -27.10 -1.96
C CYS A 186 2.87 -28.62 -1.74
N GLU A 187 3.44 -29.38 -2.69
CA GLU A 187 3.56 -30.84 -2.58
C GLU A 187 4.34 -31.26 -1.32
N THR A 188 5.47 -30.60 -1.06
CA THR A 188 6.35 -30.92 0.08
C THR A 188 5.67 -30.71 1.43
N VAL A 189 4.86 -29.63 1.57
CA VAL A 189 4.20 -29.30 2.84
C VAL A 189 2.75 -29.80 2.92
N GLY A 190 2.25 -30.49 1.89
CA GLY A 190 0.91 -31.04 1.84
C GLY A 190 -0.20 -30.00 1.66
N LEU A 191 0.11 -28.83 1.10
CA LEU A 191 -0.88 -27.84 0.73
C LEU A 191 -1.56 -28.21 -0.60
N ASN A 192 -2.85 -27.96 -0.68
CA ASN A 192 -3.66 -28.11 -1.88
C ASN A 192 -4.71 -27.01 -1.94
N PHE A 193 -5.47 -26.94 -3.02
CA PHE A 193 -6.50 -25.92 -3.24
C PHE A 193 -7.46 -25.73 -2.05
N MET A 194 -7.85 -26.81 -1.34
CA MET A 194 -8.77 -26.72 -0.20
C MET A 194 -8.09 -26.14 1.06
N THR A 195 -6.80 -26.38 1.23
CA THR A 195 -6.03 -25.97 2.42
C THR A 195 -5.23 -24.70 2.21
N LEU A 196 -5.08 -24.22 0.98
CA LEU A 196 -4.27 -23.04 0.65
C LEU A 196 -4.73 -21.77 1.39
N SER A 197 -6.00 -21.65 1.74
CA SER A 197 -6.51 -20.52 2.53
C SER A 197 -5.93 -20.43 3.94
N SER A 198 -5.37 -21.52 4.48
CA SER A 198 -4.74 -21.54 5.80
C SER A 198 -3.44 -20.74 5.91
N VAL A 199 -2.85 -20.33 4.77
CA VAL A 199 -1.64 -19.48 4.76
C VAL A 199 -1.91 -18.04 5.19
N PHE A 200 -3.17 -17.60 5.17
CA PHE A 200 -3.53 -16.28 5.68
C PHE A 200 -3.65 -16.27 7.20
N PRO A 201 -3.22 -15.19 7.86
CA PRO A 201 -3.41 -15.05 9.29
C PRO A 201 -4.90 -14.94 9.65
N THR A 202 -5.23 -15.37 10.87
CA THR A 202 -6.58 -15.24 11.43
C THR A 202 -6.82 -13.79 11.87
N GLU A 203 -7.98 -13.27 11.53
CA GLU A 203 -8.42 -11.95 11.96
C GLU A 203 -8.74 -11.94 13.46
N SER A 204 -8.27 -10.90 14.16
CA SER A 204 -8.63 -10.66 15.57
C SER A 204 -10.00 -9.96 15.66
N GLU A 205 -10.79 -10.31 16.65
CA GLU A 205 -12.01 -9.57 16.99
C GLU A 205 -11.68 -8.26 17.74
N ASP A 206 -10.51 -8.18 18.36
CA ASP A 206 -10.06 -7.02 19.11
C ASP A 206 -9.52 -5.95 18.17
N VAL A 207 -10.23 -4.83 18.10
CA VAL A 207 -9.87 -3.67 17.28
C VAL A 207 -9.30 -2.57 18.18
N ILE A 208 -8.07 -2.14 17.91
CA ILE A 208 -7.37 -1.12 18.70
C ILE A 208 -7.87 0.27 18.32
N PRO A 209 -8.51 1.04 19.24
CA PRO A 209 -8.94 2.40 18.96
C PRO A 209 -7.73 3.35 18.90
N LEU A 210 -7.88 4.46 18.16
CA LEU A 210 -6.80 5.43 17.95
C LEU A 210 -6.22 5.97 19.26
N LYS A 211 -7.05 6.17 20.29
CA LYS A 211 -6.62 6.67 21.60
C LYS A 211 -5.49 5.85 22.25
N GLU A 212 -5.47 4.54 22.03
CA GLU A 212 -4.42 3.69 22.60
C GLU A 212 -3.06 3.92 21.90
N CYS A 213 -3.08 4.26 20.60
CA CYS A 213 -1.86 4.51 19.83
C CYS A 213 -1.27 5.91 20.08
N VAL A 214 -2.12 6.89 20.42
CA VAL A 214 -1.67 8.28 20.69
C VAL A 214 -1.50 8.58 22.17
N LYS A 215 -1.78 7.62 23.04
CA LYS A 215 -1.65 7.77 24.50
C LYS A 215 -0.20 8.04 24.89
N GLY A 216 0.01 9.14 25.62
CA GLY A 216 1.35 9.50 26.09
C GLY A 216 2.27 10.13 25.05
N LEU A 217 1.79 10.36 23.81
CA LEU A 217 2.55 11.15 22.85
C LEU A 217 2.56 12.60 23.30
N THR A 218 3.75 13.19 23.32
CA THR A 218 3.97 14.62 23.52
C THR A 218 4.40 15.22 22.19
N TYR A 219 3.91 16.40 21.89
CA TYR A 219 4.27 17.14 20.68
C TYR A 219 5.14 18.32 21.06
N ASP A 220 6.10 18.65 20.21
CA ASP A 220 6.83 19.90 20.26
C ASP A 220 5.87 21.06 19.95
N GLN A 221 5.95 22.15 20.72
CA GLN A 221 5.04 23.29 20.53
C GLN A 221 5.24 23.96 19.17
N ASP A 222 6.48 24.04 18.69
CA ASP A 222 6.79 24.64 17.39
C ASP A 222 6.20 23.79 16.25
N GLU A 223 6.20 22.46 16.39
CA GLU A 223 5.56 21.56 15.44
C GLU A 223 4.05 21.73 15.45
N ILE A 224 3.42 21.80 16.63
CA ILE A 224 1.98 22.06 16.77
C ILE A 224 1.61 23.38 16.10
N ASP A 225 2.35 24.46 16.37
CA ASP A 225 2.08 25.79 15.82
C ASP A 225 2.25 25.82 14.30
N TYR A 226 3.29 25.16 13.78
CA TYR A 226 3.49 24.99 12.34
C TYR A 226 2.34 24.25 11.67
N LEU A 227 1.96 23.09 12.19
CA LEU A 227 0.87 22.26 11.65
C LEU A 227 -0.47 22.98 11.77
N THR A 228 -0.75 23.62 12.90
CA THR A 228 -1.98 24.39 13.15
C THR A 228 -2.07 25.57 12.20
N GLY A 229 -1.01 26.35 12.06
CA GLY A 229 -0.97 27.49 11.14
C GLY A 229 -1.19 27.08 9.68
N LYS A 230 -0.59 25.96 9.27
CA LYS A 230 -0.74 25.39 7.93
C LYS A 230 -2.17 24.93 7.67
N PHE A 231 -2.79 24.20 8.62
CA PHE A 231 -4.15 23.71 8.50
C PHE A 231 -5.20 24.83 8.53
N VAL A 232 -5.09 25.76 9.44
CA VAL A 232 -6.05 26.87 9.61
C VAL A 232 -6.11 27.77 8.37
N ASN A 233 -5.01 27.88 7.64
CA ASN A 233 -4.95 28.67 6.39
C ASN A 233 -5.41 27.90 5.15
N ALA A 234 -5.50 26.58 5.22
CA ALA A 234 -5.96 25.78 4.08
C ALA A 234 -7.44 26.05 3.75
N ALA A 235 -7.76 26.22 2.46
CA ALA A 235 -9.13 26.42 2.01
C ALA A 235 -10.06 25.30 2.50
N VAL A 236 -9.60 24.05 2.43
CA VAL A 236 -10.33 22.86 2.89
C VAL A 236 -10.72 22.95 4.38
N TRP A 237 -9.88 23.58 5.21
CA TRP A 237 -10.20 23.79 6.62
C TRP A 237 -11.24 24.89 6.79
N LYS A 238 -11.04 26.04 6.15
CA LYS A 238 -11.96 27.19 6.24
C LYS A 238 -13.36 26.84 5.74
N ASP A 239 -13.45 26.08 4.65
CA ASP A 239 -14.73 25.74 4.03
C ASP A 239 -15.46 24.58 4.71
N THR A 240 -14.73 23.71 5.38
CA THR A 240 -15.31 22.44 5.87
C THR A 240 -14.81 22.03 7.26
N GLY A 241 -13.50 22.03 7.48
CA GLY A 241 -12.90 21.45 8.69
C GLY A 241 -13.37 22.12 9.98
N ILE A 242 -13.54 23.45 9.98
CA ILE A 242 -14.01 24.22 11.15
C ILE A 242 -15.45 23.86 11.56
N HIS A 243 -16.25 23.36 10.61
CA HIS A 243 -17.64 22.98 10.86
C HIS A 243 -17.80 21.55 11.38
N MET A 244 -16.73 20.74 11.32
CA MET A 244 -16.77 19.36 11.80
C MET A 244 -16.63 19.31 13.32
N PRO A 245 -17.53 18.58 14.04
CA PRO A 245 -17.45 18.48 15.49
C PRO A 245 -16.10 17.98 16.01
N LYS A 246 -15.62 18.53 17.10
CA LYS A 246 -14.44 18.01 17.82
C LYS A 246 -14.77 16.69 18.51
N ASN A 247 -13.77 15.81 18.66
CA ASN A 247 -13.88 14.53 19.34
C ASN A 247 -15.14 13.72 18.95
N PRO A 248 -15.34 13.43 17.65
CA PRO A 248 -16.54 12.73 17.24
C PRO A 248 -16.49 11.26 17.68
N PRO A 249 -17.63 10.60 17.95
CA PRO A 249 -17.66 9.19 18.33
C PRO A 249 -17.34 8.24 17.18
N LYS A 250 -17.34 8.73 15.94
CA LYS A 250 -16.97 7.99 14.72
C LYS A 250 -16.21 8.91 13.78
N VAL A 251 -15.51 8.32 12.80
CA VAL A 251 -14.84 9.10 11.74
C VAL A 251 -15.89 9.88 10.94
N LEU A 252 -15.65 11.19 10.77
CA LEU A 252 -16.50 12.06 9.97
C LEU A 252 -15.88 12.32 8.60
N SER A 253 -16.72 12.52 7.59
CA SER A 253 -16.32 12.87 6.23
C SER A 253 -16.55 14.35 5.97
N GLY A 254 -15.58 15.04 5.35
CA GLY A 254 -15.75 16.44 4.93
C GLY A 254 -16.89 16.64 3.93
N MET A 255 -17.23 15.63 3.15
CA MET A 255 -18.37 15.69 2.23
C MET A 255 -19.70 16.00 2.93
N ASP A 256 -19.87 15.52 4.17
CA ASP A 256 -21.11 15.70 4.94
C ASP A 256 -21.24 17.15 5.50
N TYR A 257 -20.14 17.90 5.52
CA TYR A 257 -20.05 19.24 6.10
C TYR A 257 -19.80 20.35 5.09
N HIS A 258 -19.42 20.00 3.85
CA HIS A 258 -19.23 20.97 2.79
C HIS A 258 -20.55 21.21 2.03
N PRO A 259 -20.96 22.46 1.78
CA PRO A 259 -22.28 22.79 1.17
C PRO A 259 -22.51 22.13 -0.19
N LYS A 260 -21.43 21.83 -0.94
CA LYS A 260 -21.48 21.20 -2.26
C LYS A 260 -20.95 19.76 -2.28
N GLY A 261 -20.78 19.11 -1.10
CA GLY A 261 -20.28 17.74 -0.99
C GLY A 261 -18.84 17.56 -1.46
N HIS A 262 -18.00 18.60 -1.42
CA HIS A 262 -16.59 18.51 -1.78
C HIS A 262 -15.74 17.97 -0.63
N HIS A 263 -14.41 17.88 -0.84
CA HIS A 263 -13.42 17.44 0.16
C HIS A 263 -13.61 16.01 0.65
N PHE A 264 -13.84 15.10 -0.29
CA PHE A 264 -13.93 13.65 -0.05
C PHE A 264 -12.80 13.10 0.84
N ASN A 265 -11.57 13.57 0.64
CA ASN A 265 -10.40 13.08 1.38
C ASN A 265 -10.27 13.70 2.78
N LEU A 266 -11.02 14.75 3.10
CA LEU A 266 -11.01 15.32 4.44
C LEU A 266 -11.73 14.39 5.40
N LYS A 267 -11.02 13.85 6.39
CA LYS A 267 -11.57 12.99 7.43
C LYS A 267 -11.18 13.53 8.80
N ARG A 268 -12.15 13.70 9.69
CA ARG A 268 -11.85 13.91 11.10
C ARG A 268 -11.88 12.57 11.82
N CYS A 269 -10.73 12.18 12.39
CA CYS A 269 -10.59 10.95 13.14
C CYS A 269 -11.42 10.99 14.43
N SER A 270 -11.79 9.81 14.90
CA SER A 270 -12.30 9.58 16.24
C SER A 270 -11.23 8.89 17.07
N LEU A 271 -11.17 9.20 18.36
CA LEU A 271 -10.30 8.48 19.29
C LEU A 271 -10.86 7.08 19.64
N GLU A 272 -12.15 6.86 19.48
CA GLU A 272 -12.85 5.65 19.90
C GLU A 272 -12.81 4.51 18.87
N VAL A 273 -12.29 4.78 17.66
CA VAL A 273 -12.18 3.79 16.58
C VAL A 273 -10.82 3.92 15.90
N PRO A 274 -10.38 2.92 15.11
CA PRO A 274 -9.16 3.04 14.29
C PRO A 274 -9.20 4.25 13.36
N ALA A 275 -8.04 4.84 13.11
CA ALA A 275 -7.90 5.92 12.13
C ALA A 275 -8.31 5.44 10.72
N PRO A 276 -8.84 6.32 9.86
CA PRO A 276 -9.01 6.00 8.45
C PRO A 276 -7.65 5.83 7.77
N THR A 277 -7.63 5.24 6.57
CA THR A 277 -6.41 5.11 5.77
C THR A 277 -5.72 6.46 5.62
N LEU A 278 -4.48 6.56 6.10
CA LEU A 278 -3.61 7.70 5.85
C LEU A 278 -3.06 7.61 4.43
N THR A 279 -3.22 8.66 3.66
CA THR A 279 -2.74 8.74 2.27
C THR A 279 -1.49 9.64 2.20
N ALA A 280 -0.63 9.39 1.23
CA ALA A 280 0.57 10.21 0.98
C ALA A 280 0.25 11.69 0.69
N MET A 281 -0.98 12.00 0.30
CA MET A 281 -1.47 13.36 0.01
C MET A 281 -2.04 14.06 1.25
N GLY A 282 -2.14 13.39 2.38
CA GLY A 282 -2.83 13.89 3.59
C GLY A 282 -2.21 15.12 4.23
N SER A 283 -0.94 15.45 3.89
CA SER A 283 -0.23 16.61 4.41
C SER A 283 -0.23 17.83 3.49
N ARG A 284 -0.81 17.77 2.30
CA ARG A 284 -0.86 18.90 1.37
C ARG A 284 -1.98 19.87 1.74
N GLU A 285 -1.67 21.17 1.74
CA GLU A 285 -2.54 22.26 2.18
C GLU A 285 -3.95 22.27 1.56
N ASN A 286 -4.10 21.75 0.35
CA ASN A 286 -5.35 21.77 -0.40
C ASN A 286 -5.98 20.40 -0.63
N SER A 287 -5.43 19.32 -0.09
CA SER A 287 -5.89 17.96 -0.46
C SER A 287 -6.81 17.31 0.55
N GLY A 288 -6.96 17.89 1.73
CA GLY A 288 -7.67 17.22 2.83
C GLY A 288 -7.01 15.89 3.20
N GLY A 289 -7.01 15.52 4.45
CA GLY A 289 -6.42 14.29 4.95
C GLY A 289 -7.16 13.82 6.20
N ALA A 290 -6.73 12.69 6.74
CA ALA A 290 -7.19 12.28 8.05
C ALA A 290 -6.50 13.15 9.11
N PHE A 291 -7.26 13.70 10.02
CA PHE A 291 -6.74 14.49 11.13
C PHE A 291 -7.49 14.16 12.42
N HIS A 292 -6.79 14.25 13.52
CA HIS A 292 -7.35 14.24 14.86
C HIS A 292 -7.17 15.65 15.45
N TRP A 293 -8.16 16.12 16.15
CA TRP A 293 -8.15 17.42 16.77
C TRP A 293 -8.66 17.34 18.18
N ASN A 294 -7.86 17.85 19.13
CA ASN A 294 -8.29 18.07 20.50
C ASN A 294 -9.12 19.33 20.64
#